data_b936929f69dc80a7a918bccad08fce46
#
_entry.id   b936929f69dc80a7a918bccad08fce46
#
_cell.length_a   1.000
_cell.length_b   1.000
_cell.length_c   1.000
_cell.angle_alpha   90.00
_cell.angle_beta   90.00
_cell.angle_gamma   90.00
#
_symmetry.space_group_name_H-M   'P 1'
#
loop_
_entity.id
_entity.type
_entity.pdbx_description
1 polymer ?
#
loop_
_entity_poly.entity_id
_entity_poly.type
_entity_poly.pdbx_seq_one_letter_code
_entity_poly.pdbx_strand_id
1 'polypeptide(L)'
;SSDRKLTPAMRETVRGASDRYHTMASGTVTVLVPTGSPNYGAASLIAREVVDILVDDSVPRHKILMASYAAPSPEVEAPIRIAFTATTAATGPCGRWPEDMLANGDQNRNYENFGCSSQSNLAAQIENPGDLLSPRGMSSIDAERRGVVVEAYRQGGATLVPVK
;
A
#
# COMPACT_ATOMS: atom_id res chain seq x y z
N SER A 1 10.10 -6.88 28.15
CA SER A 1 11.27 -7.04 27.27
C SER A 1 12.11 -5.77 27.34
N SER A 2 13.37 -5.92 27.75
CA SER A 2 14.34 -4.82 27.89
C SER A 2 15.07 -4.49 26.58
N ASP A 3 14.60 -4.98 25.47
CA ASP A 3 15.20 -4.77 24.16
C ASP A 3 15.04 -3.31 23.73
N ARG A 4 16.17 -2.62 23.67
CA ARG A 4 16.26 -1.21 23.26
C ARG A 4 16.47 -1.04 21.76
N LYS A 5 16.41 -2.12 20.99
CA LYS A 5 16.61 -2.14 19.53
C LYS A 5 15.58 -3.04 18.86
N LEU A 6 15.25 -2.70 17.63
CA LEU A 6 14.40 -3.55 16.79
C LEU A 6 15.12 -4.85 16.41
N THR A 7 14.41 -5.96 16.54
CA THR A 7 14.86 -7.25 15.99
C THR A 7 14.79 -7.21 14.45
N PRO A 8 15.52 -8.10 13.75
CA PRO A 8 15.43 -8.18 12.29
C PRO A 8 13.98 -8.37 11.77
N ALA A 9 13.18 -9.20 12.45
CA ALA A 9 11.77 -9.42 12.09
C ALA A 9 10.91 -8.16 12.27
N MET A 10 11.15 -7.38 13.33
CA MET A 10 10.45 -6.12 13.55
C MET A 10 10.83 -5.07 12.50
N ARG A 11 12.10 -5.02 12.10
CA ARG A 11 12.55 -4.13 11.01
C ARG A 11 11.85 -4.46 9.70
N GLU A 12 11.72 -5.74 9.38
CA GLU A 12 11.01 -6.20 8.19
C GLU A 12 9.52 -5.84 8.24
N THR A 13 8.90 -5.91 9.42
CA THR A 13 7.52 -5.45 9.62
C THR A 13 7.37 -3.93 9.35
N VAL A 14 8.36 -3.12 9.76
CA VAL A 14 8.36 -1.67 9.49
C VAL A 14 8.52 -1.40 7.99
N ARG A 15 9.43 -2.12 7.31
CA ARG A 15 9.59 -2.01 5.85
C ARG A 15 8.33 -2.39 5.11
N GLY A 16 7.68 -3.49 5.49
CA GLY A 16 6.39 -3.88 4.91
C GLY A 16 5.28 -2.84 5.14
N ALA A 17 5.33 -2.08 6.23
CA ALA A 17 4.43 -0.94 6.44
C ALA A 17 4.78 0.25 5.51
N SER A 18 6.07 0.50 5.27
CA SER A 18 6.55 1.49 4.32
C SER A 18 6.13 1.17 2.89
N ASP A 19 6.27 -0.07 2.45
CA ASP A 19 5.85 -0.53 1.11
C ASP A 19 4.34 -0.31 0.91
N ARG A 20 3.53 -0.67 1.90
CA ARG A 20 2.08 -0.41 1.86
C ARG A 20 1.76 1.07 1.81
N TYR A 21 2.50 1.90 2.54
CA TYR A 21 2.33 3.34 2.49
C TYR A 21 2.59 3.86 1.07
N HIS A 22 3.67 3.45 0.42
CA HIS A 22 4.01 3.89 -0.94
C HIS A 22 3.00 3.44 -2.00
N THR A 23 2.37 2.28 -1.82
CA THR A 23 1.38 1.75 -2.77
C THR A 23 -0.03 2.30 -2.54
N MET A 24 -0.43 2.54 -1.29
CA MET A 24 -1.83 2.80 -0.93
C MET A 24 -2.09 4.20 -0.36
N ALA A 25 -1.04 4.97 -0.03
CA ALA A 25 -1.19 6.22 0.69
C ALA A 25 -0.33 7.34 0.11
N SER A 26 -0.74 8.58 0.36
CA SER A 26 0.02 9.79 -0.02
C SER A 26 0.09 10.81 1.11
N GLY A 27 -0.64 10.60 2.19
CA GLY A 27 -0.79 11.50 3.33
C GLY A 27 0.35 11.40 4.33
N THR A 28 0.03 11.62 5.59
CA THR A 28 0.97 11.49 6.72
C THR A 28 0.99 10.07 7.27
N VAL A 29 2.17 9.65 7.73
CA VAL A 29 2.36 8.43 8.53
C VAL A 29 2.48 8.84 9.98
N THR A 30 1.73 8.21 10.87
CA THR A 30 1.80 8.48 12.30
C THR A 30 2.38 7.26 13.02
N VAL A 31 3.48 7.46 13.72
CA VAL A 31 4.08 6.48 14.63
C VAL A 31 3.51 6.73 16.02
N LEU A 32 2.69 5.81 16.51
CA LEU A 32 1.99 5.89 17.78
C LEU A 32 2.75 5.12 18.85
N VAL A 33 3.16 5.83 19.90
CA VAL A 33 3.90 5.28 21.04
C VAL A 33 2.94 5.06 22.21
N PRO A 34 2.90 3.86 22.83
CA PRO A 34 2.03 3.59 23.95
C PRO A 34 2.46 4.39 25.18
N THR A 35 1.51 5.00 25.91
CA THR A 35 1.70 5.62 27.22
C THR A 35 0.99 4.84 28.29
N GLY A 36 1.53 4.81 29.51
CA GLY A 36 0.95 4.08 30.63
C GLY A 36 1.16 2.56 30.58
N SER A 37 2.00 2.05 29.71
CA SER A 37 2.41 0.64 29.66
C SER A 37 3.79 0.43 30.30
N PRO A 38 4.11 -0.80 30.78
CA PRO A 38 5.40 -1.11 31.41
C PRO A 38 6.60 -0.89 30.46
N ASN A 39 6.38 -1.04 29.16
CA ASN A 39 7.40 -0.90 28.12
C ASN A 39 7.49 0.49 27.50
N TYR A 40 6.83 1.50 28.06
CA TYR A 40 6.82 2.87 27.51
C TYR A 40 8.21 3.42 27.20
N GLY A 41 9.14 3.29 28.15
CA GLY A 41 10.52 3.80 27.97
C GLY A 41 11.26 3.13 26.80
N ALA A 42 11.15 1.80 26.68
CA ALA A 42 11.72 1.05 25.57
C ALA A 42 11.04 1.40 24.23
N ALA A 43 9.72 1.48 24.24
CA ALA A 43 8.92 1.84 23.06
C ALA A 43 9.28 3.25 22.54
N SER A 44 9.50 4.21 23.43
CA SER A 44 9.91 5.58 23.05
C SER A 44 11.27 5.65 22.37
N LEU A 45 12.22 4.79 22.77
CA LEU A 45 13.53 4.68 22.13
C LEU A 45 13.43 3.99 20.76
N ILE A 46 12.71 2.88 20.72
CA ILE A 46 12.50 2.10 19.50
C ILE A 46 11.71 2.88 18.44
N ALA A 47 10.76 3.73 18.86
CA ALA A 47 9.99 4.55 17.93
C ALA A 47 10.86 5.50 17.09
N ARG A 48 12.01 5.95 17.61
CA ARG A 48 12.98 6.74 16.84
C ARG A 48 13.63 5.89 15.75
N GLU A 49 14.04 4.66 16.08
CA GLU A 49 14.59 3.72 15.09
C GLU A 49 13.55 3.36 14.00
N VAL A 50 12.27 3.24 14.38
CA VAL A 50 11.16 3.06 13.40
C VAL A 50 11.08 4.25 12.45
N VAL A 51 11.19 5.47 12.96
CA VAL A 51 11.18 6.68 12.12
C VAL A 51 12.38 6.70 11.18
N ASP A 52 13.57 6.33 11.66
CA ASP A 52 14.78 6.30 10.83
C ASP A 52 14.63 5.30 9.67
N ILE A 53 14.10 4.10 9.94
CA ILE A 53 13.82 3.11 8.90
C ILE A 53 12.81 3.66 7.87
N LEU A 54 11.72 4.31 8.31
CA LEU A 54 10.75 4.90 7.38
C LEU A 54 11.38 5.97 6.48
N VAL A 55 12.31 6.77 7.01
CA VAL A 55 13.05 7.77 6.24
C VAL A 55 14.00 7.10 5.25
N ASP A 56 14.72 6.07 5.68
CA ASP A 56 15.63 5.28 4.83
C ASP A 56 14.85 4.62 3.66
N ASP A 57 13.62 4.20 3.93
CA ASP A 57 12.69 3.64 2.93
C ASP A 57 11.95 4.74 2.12
N SER A 58 12.50 5.95 2.08
CA SER A 58 12.01 7.07 1.25
C SER A 58 10.68 7.70 1.68
N VAL A 59 10.20 7.49 2.90
CA VAL A 59 9.08 8.26 3.45
C VAL A 59 9.59 9.65 3.86
N PRO A 60 9.06 10.76 3.28
CA PRO A 60 9.56 12.09 3.57
C PRO A 60 9.42 12.43 5.06
N ARG A 61 10.49 12.91 5.69
CA ARG A 61 10.53 13.19 7.15
C ARG A 61 9.39 14.11 7.60
N HIS A 62 9.02 15.10 6.79
CA HIS A 62 7.93 16.02 7.10
C HIS A 62 6.54 15.40 7.08
N LYS A 63 6.38 14.20 6.49
CA LYS A 63 5.15 13.41 6.51
C LYS A 63 5.08 12.44 7.68
N ILE A 64 6.14 12.27 8.46
CA ILE A 64 6.15 11.36 9.60
C ILE A 64 5.85 12.16 10.88
N LEU A 65 4.75 11.80 11.52
CA LEU A 65 4.32 12.35 12.80
C LEU A 65 4.56 11.32 13.90
N MET A 66 5.00 11.80 15.06
CA MET A 66 5.03 10.99 16.28
C MET A 66 3.92 11.44 17.21
N ALA A 67 3.12 10.50 17.67
CA ALA A 67 2.05 10.74 18.62
C ALA A 67 2.04 9.66 19.70
N SER A 68 1.34 9.88 20.77
CA SER A 68 1.15 8.88 21.83
C SER A 68 -0.29 8.41 21.87
N TYR A 69 -0.51 7.20 22.36
CA TYR A 69 -1.83 6.65 22.68
C TYR A 69 -1.81 5.99 24.04
N ALA A 70 -2.94 6.02 24.75
CA ALA A 70 -3.07 5.37 26.05
C ALA A 70 -3.10 3.84 25.86
N ALA A 71 -2.23 3.12 26.56
CA ALA A 71 -2.25 1.68 26.58
C ALA A 71 -3.58 1.18 27.22
N PRO A 72 -4.14 0.07 26.75
CA PRO A 72 -5.39 -0.47 27.29
C PRO A 72 -5.28 -0.95 28.74
N SER A 73 -4.07 -1.31 29.17
CA SER A 73 -3.78 -1.73 30.55
C SER A 73 -2.38 -1.29 30.96
N PRO A 74 -2.19 -0.83 32.21
CA PRO A 74 -0.87 -0.48 32.73
C PRO A 74 0.00 -1.70 33.06
N GLU A 75 -0.56 -2.90 33.08
CA GLU A 75 0.13 -4.15 33.44
C GLU A 75 0.63 -4.92 32.22
N VAL A 76 0.17 -4.57 31.01
CA VAL A 76 0.47 -5.30 29.79
C VAL A 76 1.31 -4.44 28.85
N GLU A 77 2.34 -5.04 28.24
CA GLU A 77 3.13 -4.39 27.21
C GLU A 77 2.24 -4.01 26.01
N ALA A 78 2.40 -2.79 25.51
CA ALA A 78 1.63 -2.29 24.40
C ALA A 78 2.53 -2.02 23.18
N PRO A 79 2.09 -2.35 21.94
CA PRO A 79 2.90 -2.24 20.74
C PRO A 79 3.03 -0.78 20.27
N ILE A 80 4.13 -0.47 19.58
CA ILE A 80 4.21 0.70 18.71
C ILE A 80 3.29 0.43 17.50
N ARG A 81 2.53 1.43 17.08
CA ARG A 81 1.62 1.33 15.93
C ARG A 81 2.06 2.30 14.85
N ILE A 82 2.06 1.85 13.60
CA ILE A 82 2.24 2.70 12.42
C ILE A 82 0.86 2.83 11.77
N ALA A 83 0.38 4.05 11.65
CA ALA A 83 -0.94 4.35 11.11
C ALA A 83 -0.85 5.35 9.97
N PHE A 84 -1.58 5.12 8.91
CA PHE A 84 -1.76 6.04 7.79
C PHE A 84 -3.13 5.81 7.14
N THR A 85 -3.63 6.81 6.43
CA THR A 85 -4.86 6.67 5.66
C THR A 85 -4.52 6.03 4.31
N ALA A 86 -5.08 4.86 4.06
CA ALA A 86 -4.90 4.14 2.81
C ALA A 86 -6.12 4.30 1.90
N THR A 87 -5.89 4.39 0.61
CA THR A 87 -6.91 4.25 -0.43
C THR A 87 -7.00 2.78 -0.82
N THR A 88 -8.20 2.23 -0.82
CA THR A 88 -8.43 0.84 -1.21
C THR A 88 -9.43 0.76 -2.35
N ALA A 89 -9.24 -0.19 -3.27
CA ALA A 89 -10.25 -0.52 -4.25
C ALA A 89 -11.23 -1.53 -3.63
N ALA A 90 -12.51 -1.24 -3.73
CA ALA A 90 -13.56 -2.14 -3.25
C ALA A 90 -14.79 -2.03 -4.15
N THR A 91 -15.51 -3.13 -4.30
CA THR A 91 -16.84 -3.13 -4.91
C THR A 91 -17.90 -2.94 -3.84
N GLY A 92 -19.07 -2.43 -4.24
CA GLY A 92 -20.27 -2.49 -3.40
C GLY A 92 -20.67 -3.96 -3.09
N PRO A 93 -21.60 -4.16 -2.16
CA PRO A 93 -22.09 -5.50 -1.86
C PRO A 93 -22.74 -6.09 -3.11
N CYS A 94 -22.28 -7.28 -3.50
CA CYS A 94 -22.93 -8.06 -4.55
C CYS A 94 -24.26 -8.56 -4.01
N GLY A 95 -25.39 -8.22 -4.63
CA GLY A 95 -26.70 -8.70 -4.28
C GLY A 95 -26.79 -10.25 -4.22
N ARG A 96 -27.96 -10.77 -3.94
CA ARG A 96 -28.16 -12.24 -3.95
C ARG A 96 -27.91 -12.81 -5.34
N TRP A 97 -27.34 -14.01 -5.39
CA TRP A 97 -27.35 -14.81 -6.60
C TRP A 97 -28.80 -15.10 -7.01
N PRO A 98 -29.15 -15.02 -8.29
CA PRO A 98 -30.49 -15.38 -8.74
C PRO A 98 -30.77 -16.84 -8.40
N GLU A 99 -31.99 -17.14 -7.96
CA GLU A 99 -32.42 -18.49 -7.59
C GLU A 99 -32.41 -19.42 -8.81
N ASP A 100 -32.64 -18.86 -9.99
CA ASP A 100 -32.62 -19.60 -11.26
C ASP A 100 -31.88 -18.80 -12.34
N MET A 101 -30.68 -19.25 -12.68
CA MET A 101 -29.86 -18.64 -13.74
C MET A 101 -30.34 -19.05 -15.13
N LEU A 102 -31.15 -20.10 -15.25
CA LEU A 102 -31.66 -20.64 -16.53
C LEU A 102 -32.97 -19.99 -16.93
N ALA A 103 -33.85 -19.68 -15.98
CA ALA A 103 -35.19 -19.14 -16.25
C ALA A 103 -35.21 -17.67 -16.73
N ASN A 104 -34.15 -16.91 -16.52
CA ASN A 104 -34.05 -15.51 -16.94
C ASN A 104 -33.34 -15.30 -18.28
N GLY A 105 -33.00 -16.37 -19.00
CA GLY A 105 -32.29 -16.28 -20.28
C GLY A 105 -33.16 -15.74 -21.44
N ASP A 106 -34.46 -15.86 -21.36
CA ASP A 106 -35.41 -15.44 -22.39
C ASP A 106 -35.73 -13.93 -22.35
N GLN A 107 -35.49 -13.26 -21.19
CA GLN A 107 -35.74 -11.82 -21.07
C GLN A 107 -34.55 -10.95 -21.48
N ASN A 108 -33.42 -11.52 -21.81
CA ASN A 108 -32.16 -10.82 -22.14
C ASN A 108 -31.82 -9.68 -21.14
N ARG A 109 -32.10 -9.90 -19.86
CA ARG A 109 -31.78 -8.99 -18.76
C ARG A 109 -30.62 -9.54 -17.93
N ASN A 110 -29.69 -8.66 -17.58
CA ASN A 110 -28.67 -9.01 -16.62
C ASN A 110 -29.29 -9.15 -15.22
N TYR A 111 -28.89 -10.18 -14.49
CA TYR A 111 -29.29 -10.34 -13.08
C TYR A 111 -28.56 -9.31 -12.19
N GLU A 112 -29.09 -9.04 -10.99
CA GLU A 112 -28.67 -7.96 -10.09
C GLU A 112 -27.18 -7.98 -9.76
N ASN A 113 -26.58 -9.15 -9.59
CA ASN A 113 -25.16 -9.31 -9.29
C ASN A 113 -24.29 -9.65 -10.53
N PHE A 114 -24.80 -9.41 -11.75
CA PHE A 114 -24.06 -9.66 -12.98
C PHE A 114 -22.75 -8.87 -13.00
N GLY A 115 -21.66 -9.61 -13.21
CA GLY A 115 -20.32 -9.03 -13.24
C GLY A 115 -19.74 -8.64 -11.89
N CYS A 116 -20.49 -8.72 -10.78
CA CYS A 116 -20.05 -8.33 -9.46
C CYS A 116 -18.83 -9.12 -8.97
N SER A 117 -18.80 -10.44 -9.21
CA SER A 117 -17.64 -11.27 -8.87
C SER A 117 -16.40 -10.89 -9.67
N SER A 118 -16.55 -10.55 -10.95
CA SER A 118 -15.46 -10.08 -11.80
C SER A 118 -14.92 -8.72 -11.32
N GLN A 119 -15.81 -7.80 -10.95
CA GLN A 119 -15.43 -6.52 -10.38
C GLN A 119 -14.73 -6.67 -9.03
N SER A 120 -15.21 -7.58 -8.18
CA SER A 120 -14.57 -7.86 -6.90
C SER A 120 -13.18 -8.47 -7.06
N ASN A 121 -13.02 -9.40 -8.01
CA ASN A 121 -11.72 -9.97 -8.34
C ASN A 121 -10.77 -8.91 -8.91
N LEU A 122 -11.26 -8.04 -9.78
CA LEU A 122 -10.47 -6.92 -10.31
C LEU A 122 -10.03 -5.99 -9.19
N ALA A 123 -10.93 -5.58 -8.29
CA ALA A 123 -10.61 -4.74 -7.15
C ALA A 123 -9.53 -5.37 -6.24
N ALA A 124 -9.60 -6.68 -6.02
CA ALA A 124 -8.62 -7.42 -5.23
C ALA A 124 -7.23 -7.52 -5.89
N GLN A 125 -7.15 -7.39 -7.22
CA GLN A 125 -5.89 -7.45 -7.97
C GLN A 125 -5.22 -6.08 -8.14
N ILE A 126 -5.89 -5.00 -7.78
CA ILE A 126 -5.32 -3.65 -7.90
C ILE A 126 -4.29 -3.43 -6.81
N GLU A 127 -3.03 -3.37 -7.19
CA GLU A 127 -1.91 -3.12 -6.28
C GLU A 127 -1.91 -1.68 -5.78
N ASN A 128 -2.14 -0.71 -6.66
CA ASN A 128 -2.18 0.71 -6.32
C ASN A 128 -3.53 1.33 -6.70
N PRO A 129 -4.47 1.41 -5.75
CA PRO A 129 -5.79 1.98 -6.00
C PRO A 129 -5.80 3.46 -6.41
N GLY A 130 -4.73 4.19 -6.10
CA GLY A 130 -4.54 5.58 -6.52
C GLY A 130 -4.52 5.74 -8.04
N ASP A 131 -4.07 4.73 -8.78
CA ASP A 131 -4.01 4.75 -10.24
C ASP A 131 -5.41 4.79 -10.90
N LEU A 132 -6.45 4.39 -10.16
CA LEU A 132 -7.83 4.52 -10.60
C LEU A 132 -8.35 5.97 -10.53
N LEU A 133 -7.74 6.78 -9.68
CA LEU A 133 -8.13 8.18 -9.47
C LEU A 133 -7.37 9.12 -10.39
N SER A 134 -6.08 8.86 -10.59
CA SER A 134 -5.22 9.64 -11.49
C SER A 134 -4.01 8.83 -11.93
N PRO A 135 -3.55 9.01 -13.19
CA PRO A 135 -2.33 8.34 -13.64
C PRO A 135 -1.13 8.83 -12.83
N ARG A 136 -0.20 7.92 -12.55
CA ARG A 136 1.07 8.28 -11.91
C ARG A 136 1.87 9.22 -12.80
N GLY A 137 2.62 10.13 -12.16
CA GLY A 137 3.60 10.95 -12.87
C GLY A 137 4.61 10.03 -13.58
N MET A 138 4.76 10.21 -14.88
CA MET A 138 5.77 9.47 -15.64
C MET A 138 7.16 9.99 -15.28
N SER A 139 8.12 9.07 -15.09
CA SER A 139 9.53 9.44 -15.04
C SER A 139 9.95 10.05 -16.40
N SER A 140 10.86 11.01 -16.35
CA SER A 140 11.42 11.58 -17.59
C SER A 140 11.98 10.47 -18.48
N ILE A 141 11.59 10.50 -19.75
CA ILE A 141 12.10 9.53 -20.73
C ILE A 141 13.59 9.82 -20.94
N ASP A 142 14.40 8.76 -20.86
CA ASP A 142 15.81 8.84 -21.26
C ASP A 142 15.91 9.25 -22.74
N ALA A 143 16.42 10.47 -22.97
CA ALA A 143 16.51 11.07 -24.29
C ALA A 143 17.49 10.30 -25.21
N GLU A 144 18.55 9.73 -24.65
CA GLU A 144 19.53 8.94 -25.38
C GLU A 144 18.92 7.63 -25.87
N ARG A 145 18.23 6.90 -24.98
CA ARG A 145 17.53 5.67 -25.33
C ARG A 145 16.44 5.92 -26.38
N ARG A 146 15.70 7.01 -26.24
CA ARG A 146 14.67 7.39 -27.23
C ARG A 146 15.30 7.69 -28.60
N GLY A 147 16.46 8.36 -28.63
CA GLY A 147 17.20 8.63 -29.86
C GLY A 147 17.59 7.33 -30.59
N VAL A 148 18.16 6.36 -29.88
CA VAL A 148 18.52 5.05 -30.42
C VAL A 148 17.30 4.29 -30.96
N VAL A 149 16.19 4.28 -30.25
CA VAL A 149 14.95 3.59 -30.69
C VAL A 149 14.37 4.22 -31.94
N VAL A 150 14.32 5.56 -32.01
CA VAL A 150 13.82 6.30 -33.19
C VAL A 150 14.68 6.06 -34.39
N GLU A 151 16.03 6.05 -34.23
CA GLU A 151 16.95 5.81 -35.31
C GLU A 151 16.85 4.36 -35.83
N ALA A 152 16.79 3.37 -34.93
CA ALA A 152 16.57 1.98 -35.31
C ALA A 152 15.24 1.77 -36.06
N TYR A 153 14.17 2.47 -35.64
CA TYR A 153 12.89 2.44 -36.33
C TYR A 153 12.98 3.01 -37.76
N ARG A 154 13.65 4.14 -37.94
CA ARG A 154 13.87 4.77 -39.27
C ARG A 154 14.67 3.90 -40.22
N GLN A 155 15.60 3.11 -39.68
CA GLN A 155 16.42 2.15 -40.45
C GLN A 155 15.72 0.82 -40.73
N GLY A 156 14.44 0.67 -40.32
CA GLY A 156 13.65 -0.55 -40.50
C GLY A 156 14.09 -1.72 -39.61
N GLY A 157 14.87 -1.46 -38.57
CA GLY A 157 15.28 -2.46 -37.58
C GLY A 157 14.14 -2.80 -36.64
N ALA A 158 13.85 -4.10 -36.40
CA ALA A 158 12.96 -4.52 -35.35
C ALA A 158 13.59 -4.21 -33.99
N THR A 159 12.97 -3.28 -33.25
CA THR A 159 13.46 -2.82 -31.94
C THR A 159 13.07 -3.76 -30.79
N LEU A 160 13.50 -5.01 -30.84
CA LEU A 160 13.48 -5.87 -29.67
C LEU A 160 14.77 -5.63 -28.88
N VAL A 161 14.80 -4.57 -28.07
CA VAL A 161 15.87 -4.35 -27.09
C VAL A 161 15.57 -5.24 -25.89
N PRO A 162 16.43 -6.23 -25.56
CA PRO A 162 16.23 -7.03 -24.36
C PRO A 162 16.33 -6.11 -23.13
N VAL A 163 15.28 -6.13 -22.32
CA VAL A 163 15.29 -5.50 -21.00
C VAL A 163 16.22 -6.33 -20.11
N LYS A 164 17.30 -5.71 -19.62
CA LYS A 164 18.15 -6.27 -18.56
C LYS A 164 17.51 -6.03 -17.21
#